data_82f953dc602646ddf27ffe10af299448
#
_entry.id   82f953dc602646ddf27ffe10af299448
#
_cell.length_a   1.000
_cell.length_b   1.000
_cell.length_c   1.000
_cell.angle_alpha   90.00
_cell.angle_beta   90.00
_cell.angle_gamma   90.00
#
_symmetry.space_group_name_H-M   'P 1'
#
loop_
_entity.id
_entity.type
_entity.pdbx_description
1 polymer ?
#
loop_
_entity_poly.entity_id
_entity_poly.type
_entity_poly.pdbx_seq_one_letter_code
_entity_poly.pdbx_strand_id
1 'polypeptide(L)'
;TRVNWCLAFAPGHPFLQRALERIVEAAPAVRGRVFGDVKAAVVDFTGPRMFTRAIADVLARDPGVPFTQAGFQFHGFGDQNIRYSWVRYLQRRSYRHLPGQAILG
;
A
#
# COMPACT_ATOMS: atom_id res chain seq x y z
N THR A 1 -7.06 -2.85 -7.82
CA THR A 1 -6.25 -2.45 -6.66
C THR A 1 -5.10 -1.56 -7.09
N ARG A 2 -4.92 -0.45 -6.44
CA ARG A 2 -3.83 0.46 -6.70
C ARG A 2 -2.62 0.06 -5.89
N VAL A 3 -1.46 -0.03 -6.53
CA VAL A 3 -0.22 -0.34 -5.81
C VAL A 3 0.33 0.92 -5.13
N ASN A 4 1.03 0.74 -4.04
CA ASN A 4 1.54 1.84 -3.22
C ASN A 4 3.06 1.83 -3.03
N TRP A 5 3.79 1.11 -3.87
CA TRP A 5 5.24 1.03 -3.74
C TRP A 5 6.00 2.19 -4.40
N CYS A 6 5.28 3.03 -5.12
CA CYS A 6 5.85 4.26 -5.68
C CYS A 6 4.79 5.35 -5.65
N LEU A 7 4.98 6.34 -4.80
CA LEU A 7 4.04 7.43 -4.56
C LEU A 7 4.77 8.77 -4.57
N ALA A 8 4.15 9.77 -5.18
CA ALA A 8 4.61 11.14 -5.12
C ALA A 8 3.39 12.06 -5.00
N PHE A 9 3.35 12.86 -3.94
CA PHE A 9 2.22 13.75 -3.67
C PHE A 9 2.70 15.13 -3.22
N ALA A 10 1.89 16.14 -3.53
CA ALA A 10 2.04 17.43 -2.93
C ALA A 10 1.80 17.36 -1.41
N PRO A 11 2.43 18.23 -0.61
CA PRO A 11 2.15 18.27 0.83
C PRO A 11 0.65 18.44 1.11
N GLY A 12 0.15 17.67 2.08
CA GLY A 12 -1.26 17.74 2.48
C GLY A 12 -2.25 17.11 1.50
N HIS A 13 -1.80 16.33 0.53
CA HIS A 13 -2.71 15.72 -0.44
C HIS A 13 -3.73 14.81 0.25
N PRO A 14 -5.03 14.93 -0.11
CA PRO A 14 -6.12 14.22 0.58
C PRO A 14 -5.97 12.70 0.60
N PHE A 15 -5.39 12.10 -0.44
CA PHE A 15 -5.21 10.65 -0.50
C PHE A 15 -4.28 10.15 0.61
N LEU A 16 -3.15 10.83 0.82
CA LEU A 16 -2.22 10.46 1.89
C LEU A 16 -2.81 10.71 3.26
N GLN A 17 -3.49 11.84 3.44
CA GLN A 17 -4.16 12.14 4.69
C GLN A 17 -5.17 11.05 5.06
N ARG A 18 -6.01 10.66 4.13
CA ARG A 18 -7.00 9.61 4.37
C ARG A 18 -6.35 8.24 4.63
N ALA A 19 -5.27 7.94 3.93
CA ALA A 19 -4.51 6.70 4.18
C ALA A 19 -3.98 6.65 5.62
N LEU A 20 -3.38 7.74 6.10
CA LEU A 20 -2.89 7.83 7.47
C LEU A 20 -4.03 7.72 8.49
N GLU A 21 -5.15 8.37 8.25
CA GLU A 21 -6.34 8.28 9.10
C GLU A 21 -6.83 6.84 9.22
N ARG A 22 -6.91 6.10 8.11
CA ARG A 22 -7.31 4.70 8.11
C ARG A 22 -6.36 3.82 8.93
N ILE A 23 -5.06 4.05 8.81
CA ILE A 23 -4.06 3.30 9.58
C ILE A 23 -4.25 3.56 11.08
N VAL A 24 -4.37 4.82 11.47
CA VAL A 24 -4.56 5.20 12.88
C VAL A 24 -5.88 4.63 13.42
N GLU A 25 -6.96 4.70 12.67
CA GLU A 25 -8.26 4.14 13.07
C GLU A 25 -8.22 2.62 13.25
N ALA A 26 -7.47 1.92 12.40
CA ALA A 26 -7.38 0.45 12.44
C ALA A 26 -6.36 -0.08 13.44
N ALA A 27 -5.38 0.72 13.84
CA ALA A 27 -4.27 0.28 14.69
C ALA A 27 -4.70 -0.41 15.99
N PRO A 28 -5.70 0.08 16.75
CA PRO A 28 -6.14 -0.60 17.98
C PRO A 28 -6.63 -2.02 17.75
N ALA A 29 -7.31 -2.28 16.62
CA ALA A 29 -7.82 -3.62 16.30
C ALA A 29 -6.71 -4.57 15.82
N VAL A 30 -5.62 -4.04 15.29
CA VAL A 30 -4.50 -4.83 14.75
C VAL A 30 -3.44 -5.11 15.82
N ARG A 31 -3.30 -4.22 16.80
CA ARG A 31 -2.25 -4.29 17.81
C ARG A 31 -2.30 -5.62 18.59
N GLY A 32 -1.17 -6.30 18.66
CA GLY A 32 -1.03 -7.56 19.39
C GLY A 32 -1.71 -8.76 18.74
N ARG A 33 -2.44 -8.57 17.65
CA ARG A 33 -3.13 -9.64 16.96
C ARG A 33 -2.16 -10.45 16.11
N VAL A 34 -2.22 -11.77 16.24
CA VAL A 34 -1.44 -12.70 15.42
C VAL A 34 -2.24 -13.08 14.17
N PHE A 35 -1.60 -13.02 13.02
CA PHE A 35 -2.22 -13.33 11.73
C PHE A 35 -1.64 -14.60 11.13
N GLY A 36 -2.51 -15.51 10.68
CA GLY A 36 -2.08 -16.70 9.96
C GLY A 36 -1.49 -16.37 8.59
N ASP A 37 -2.09 -15.40 7.89
CA ASP A 37 -1.59 -14.87 6.61
C ASP A 37 -1.10 -13.45 6.83
N VAL A 38 0.19 -13.31 7.13
CA VAL A 38 0.81 -12.01 7.40
C VAL A 38 0.80 -11.10 6.16
N LYS A 39 0.97 -11.69 4.97
CA LYS A 39 0.94 -10.91 3.72
C LYS A 39 -0.43 -10.25 3.52
N ALA A 40 -1.50 -11.02 3.67
CA ALA A 40 -2.86 -10.48 3.54
C ALA A 40 -3.13 -9.40 4.58
N ALA A 41 -2.70 -9.62 5.82
CA ALA A 41 -2.86 -8.66 6.90
C ALA A 41 -2.13 -7.34 6.62
N VAL A 42 -0.90 -7.38 6.11
CA VAL A 42 -0.13 -6.19 5.75
C VAL A 42 -0.78 -5.46 4.58
N VAL A 43 -1.22 -6.19 3.56
CA VAL A 43 -1.89 -5.61 2.39
C VAL A 43 -3.17 -4.87 2.79
N ASP A 44 -3.91 -5.41 3.75
CA ASP A 44 -5.16 -4.80 4.24
C ASP A 44 -4.93 -3.64 5.19
N PHE A 45 -3.89 -3.69 6.03
CA PHE A 45 -3.66 -2.69 7.07
C PHE A 45 -2.92 -1.46 6.54
N THR A 46 -1.78 -1.65 5.86
CA THR A 46 -0.91 -0.56 5.40
C THR A 46 -0.58 -0.63 3.91
N GLY A 47 -0.97 -1.69 3.24
CA GLY A 47 -0.59 -1.96 1.86
C GLY A 47 -1.57 -1.45 0.81
N PRO A 48 -1.49 -2.03 -0.39
CA PRO A 48 -2.24 -1.54 -1.54
C PRO A 48 -3.76 -1.53 -1.36
N ARG A 49 -4.28 -2.49 -0.61
CA ARG A 49 -5.73 -2.59 -0.39
C ARG A 49 -6.25 -1.45 0.49
N MET A 50 -5.52 -1.15 1.58
CA MET A 50 -5.82 0.01 2.42
C MET A 50 -5.75 1.31 1.61
N PHE A 51 -4.68 1.47 0.83
CA PHE A 51 -4.47 2.67 0.03
C PHE A 51 -5.56 2.86 -1.02
N THR A 52 -5.96 1.79 -1.70
CA THR A 52 -7.07 1.82 -2.66
C THR A 52 -8.37 2.28 -2.01
N ARG A 53 -8.67 1.79 -0.82
CA ARG A 53 -9.86 2.20 -0.05
C ARG A 53 -9.79 3.66 0.36
N ALA A 54 -8.60 4.14 0.76
CA ALA A 54 -8.43 5.55 1.12
C ALA A 54 -8.71 6.47 -0.07
N ILE A 55 -8.21 6.11 -1.25
CA ILE A 55 -8.49 6.86 -2.48
C ILE A 55 -9.98 6.85 -2.80
N ALA A 56 -10.64 5.70 -2.69
CA ALA A 56 -12.08 5.58 -2.93
C ALA A 56 -12.88 6.46 -1.97
N ASP A 57 -12.51 6.52 -0.70
CA ASP A 57 -13.16 7.38 0.29
C ASP A 57 -13.08 8.86 -0.11
N VAL A 58 -11.91 9.31 -0.52
CA VAL A 58 -11.69 10.71 -0.92
C VAL A 58 -12.48 11.05 -2.19
N LEU A 59 -12.41 10.20 -3.20
CA LEU A 59 -13.11 10.43 -4.47
C LEU A 59 -14.63 10.37 -4.32
N ALA A 60 -15.13 9.63 -3.34
CA ALA A 60 -16.56 9.64 -3.02
C ALA A 60 -17.02 10.99 -2.43
N ARG A 61 -16.14 11.68 -1.69
CA ARG A 61 -16.41 13.00 -1.12
C ARG A 61 -16.13 14.14 -2.10
N ASP A 62 -15.04 14.02 -2.85
CA ASP A 62 -14.57 15.04 -3.79
C ASP A 62 -14.01 14.38 -5.06
N PRO A 63 -14.85 14.13 -6.08
CA PRO A 63 -14.41 13.55 -7.34
C PRO A 63 -13.42 14.42 -8.13
N GLY A 64 -13.32 15.70 -7.79
CA GLY A 64 -12.46 16.67 -8.48
C GLY A 64 -11.01 16.71 -7.95
N VAL A 65 -10.63 15.88 -7.00
CA VAL A 65 -9.25 15.85 -6.49
C VAL A 65 -8.28 15.50 -7.62
N PRO A 66 -7.29 16.37 -7.92
CA PRO A 66 -6.36 16.11 -9.01
C PRO A 66 -5.36 15.00 -8.64
N PHE A 67 -5.16 14.07 -9.56
CA PHE A 67 -4.12 13.05 -9.45
C PHE A 67 -3.79 12.46 -10.82
N THR A 68 -2.59 11.90 -10.94
CA THR A 68 -2.17 11.15 -12.11
C THR A 68 -1.71 9.77 -11.69
N GLN A 69 -2.10 8.75 -12.43
CA GLN A 69 -1.70 7.38 -12.18
C GLN A 69 -0.68 6.96 -13.23
N ALA A 70 0.49 6.51 -12.76
CA ALA A 70 1.52 5.95 -13.63
C ALA A 70 1.43 4.42 -13.68
N GLY A 71 1.77 3.84 -14.82
CA GLY A 71 1.90 2.40 -14.97
C GLY A 71 3.30 1.93 -14.59
N PHE A 72 3.38 0.80 -13.90
CA PHE A 72 4.64 0.17 -13.51
C PHE A 72 4.61 -1.32 -13.80
N GLN A 73 5.72 -1.85 -14.28
CA GLN A 73 5.92 -3.28 -14.45
C GLN A 73 7.33 -3.68 -14.09
N PHE A 74 7.45 -4.75 -13.34
CA PHE A 74 8.75 -5.25 -12.90
C PHE A 74 9.63 -5.77 -14.04
N HIS A 75 9.03 -6.25 -15.10
CA HIS A 75 9.76 -6.90 -16.20
C HIS A 75 10.01 -5.99 -17.40
N GLY A 76 9.69 -4.73 -17.31
CA GLY A 76 10.03 -3.76 -18.34
C GLY A 76 9.25 -3.89 -19.64
N PHE A 77 8.00 -4.34 -19.60
CA PHE A 77 7.14 -4.45 -20.77
C PHE A 77 6.06 -3.38 -20.78
N GLY A 78 5.64 -2.94 -21.99
CA GLY A 78 4.56 -1.99 -22.16
C GLY A 78 4.93 -0.56 -21.84
N ASP A 79 3.92 0.28 -21.70
CA ASP A 79 4.09 1.70 -21.37
C ASP A 79 4.35 1.84 -19.88
N GLN A 80 5.58 2.11 -19.54
CA GLN A 80 5.98 2.27 -18.15
C GLN A 80 6.99 3.37 -17.97
N ASN A 81 6.85 4.06 -16.87
CA ASN A 81 7.71 5.16 -16.51
C ASN A 81 8.98 4.71 -15.80
N ILE A 82 8.92 3.54 -15.15
CA ILE A 82 10.04 3.01 -14.37
C ILE A 82 10.18 1.51 -14.64
N ARG A 83 11.41 1.06 -14.85
CA ARG A 83 11.76 -0.33 -15.11
C ARG A 83 12.63 -0.88 -13.98
N TYR A 84 12.33 -2.10 -13.55
CA TYR A 84 13.05 -2.79 -12.47
C TYR A 84 13.67 -4.11 -12.90
N SER A 85 13.81 -4.37 -14.19
CA SER A 85 14.29 -5.65 -14.70
C SER A 85 15.68 -6.02 -14.22
N TRP A 86 16.49 -5.05 -13.83
CA TRP A 86 17.85 -5.25 -13.32
C TRP A 86 17.93 -5.29 -11.78
N VAL A 87 16.84 -5.01 -11.08
CA VAL A 87 16.83 -5.02 -9.61
C VAL A 87 16.84 -6.45 -9.11
N ARG A 88 17.85 -6.77 -8.30
CA ARG A 88 17.95 -8.05 -7.61
C ARG A 88 17.52 -7.88 -6.17
N TYR A 89 16.60 -8.71 -5.75
CA TYR A 89 16.19 -8.76 -4.35
C TYR A 89 17.21 -9.57 -3.56
N LEU A 90 17.55 -9.06 -2.38
CA LEU A 90 18.36 -9.83 -1.43
C LEU A 90 17.59 -11.09 -1.06
N GLN A 91 18.33 -12.23 -1.02
CA GLN A 91 17.75 -13.51 -0.62
C GLN A 91 17.54 -13.56 0.89
N ARG A 92 16.68 -12.68 1.38
CA ARG A 92 16.26 -12.65 2.79
C ARG A 92 14.83 -13.13 2.91
N ARG A 93 14.55 -13.78 4.02
CA ARG A 93 13.21 -14.20 4.33
C ARG A 93 12.31 -12.96 4.46
N SER A 94 11.34 -12.85 3.57
CA SER A 94 10.39 -11.75 3.58
C SER A 94 9.25 -12.05 4.57
N TYR A 95 8.62 -10.99 5.09
CA TYR A 95 7.39 -11.13 5.88
C TYR A 95 6.31 -11.97 5.18
N ARG A 96 6.37 -12.05 3.86
CA ARG A 96 5.44 -12.86 3.04
C ARG A 96 5.49 -14.34 3.36
N HIS A 97 6.60 -14.81 3.93
CA HIS A 97 6.87 -16.21 4.26
C HIS A 97 6.87 -16.47 5.76
N LEU A 98 6.37 -15.53 6.56
CA LEU A 98 6.32 -15.62 8.02
C LEU A 98 4.88 -15.82 8.50
N PRO A 99 4.40 -17.06 8.67
CA PRO A 99 3.07 -17.30 9.22
C PRO A 99 3.05 -17.06 10.73
N GLY A 100 1.86 -16.76 11.26
CA GLY A 100 1.66 -16.67 12.71
C GLY A 100 2.34 -15.50 13.39
N GLN A 101 2.57 -14.39 12.66
CA GLN A 101 3.22 -13.20 13.18
C GLN A 101 2.23 -12.08 13.49
N ALA A 102 2.54 -11.31 14.54
CA ALA A 102 1.89 -10.03 14.79
C ALA A 102 2.58 -8.95 13.95
N ILE A 103 1.82 -8.07 13.31
CA ILE A 103 2.36 -6.96 12.52
C ILE A 103 2.46 -5.66 13.31
N LEU A 104 1.80 -5.60 14.46
CA LEU A 104 1.96 -4.57 15.48
C LEU A 104 2.09 -5.25 16.84
N GLY A 105 3.14 -4.95 17.53
CA GLY A 105 3.42 -5.48 18.85
C GLY A 105 2.49 -5.01 19.96
#